data_c9300a0b9be0d524d03e10a8e9277411
#
_entry.id   c9300a0b9be0d524d03e10a8e9277411
#
_cell.length_a   1.000
_cell.length_b   1.000
_cell.length_c   1.000
_cell.angle_alpha   90.00
_cell.angle_beta   90.00
_cell.angle_gamma   90.00
#
_symmetry.space_group_name_H-M   'P 1'
#
loop_
_entity.id
_entity.type
_entity.pdbx_description
1 polymer ?
#
loop_
_entity_poly.entity_id
_entity_poly.type
_entity_poly.pdbx_seq_one_letter_code
_entity_poly.pdbx_strand_id
1 'polypeptide(L)'
;MKEIAQPAIIPKNRKPGTLHSFFALKFHEGDEDRAKVEAIEKALNEAGITITLMARDVEKWGEAEIPEGKTLMTNYAFPAMQQCDCNIIEFSEKGVGLGINAGYCYAIKKPIFVIAKTGSDISTTISNLATKVIFYDQPSDLIEPFKAIVKDFHRA
;
A
#
# COMPACT_ATOMS: atom_id res chain seq x y z
N MET A 1 -20.12 14.25 -15.65
CA MET A 1 -18.95 15.00 -15.14
C MET A 1 -18.37 14.18 -13.99
N LYS A 2 -17.08 13.92 -14.00
CA LYS A 2 -16.44 13.14 -12.92
C LYS A 2 -16.34 14.00 -11.64
N GLU A 3 -16.36 13.32 -10.51
CA GLU A 3 -16.09 13.95 -9.21
C GLU A 3 -14.64 14.47 -9.17
N ILE A 4 -14.40 15.57 -8.47
CA ILE A 4 -13.04 16.06 -8.24
C ILE A 4 -12.41 15.27 -7.09
N ALA A 5 -11.25 14.67 -7.35
CA ALA A 5 -10.53 13.88 -6.39
C ALA A 5 -10.17 14.69 -5.12
N GLN A 6 -10.43 14.09 -3.97
CA GLN A 6 -10.10 14.64 -2.66
C GLN A 6 -8.95 13.85 -2.02
N PRO A 7 -8.15 14.46 -1.15
CA PRO A 7 -7.14 13.74 -0.38
C PRO A 7 -7.75 12.58 0.42
N ALA A 8 -7.04 11.47 0.47
CA ALA A 8 -7.44 10.34 1.31
C ALA A 8 -7.47 10.75 2.79
N ILE A 9 -8.49 10.28 3.51
CA ILE A 9 -8.60 10.47 4.95
C ILE A 9 -7.80 9.38 5.65
N ILE A 10 -6.68 9.76 6.29
CA ILE A 10 -5.81 8.84 7.01
C ILE A 10 -6.08 8.97 8.50
N PRO A 11 -6.41 7.87 9.21
CA PRO A 11 -6.66 7.92 10.65
C PRO A 11 -5.43 8.46 11.40
N LYS A 12 -5.61 9.51 12.20
CA LYS A 12 -4.51 10.07 13.01
C LYS A 12 -4.34 9.29 14.32
N ASN A 13 -5.45 8.87 14.92
CA ASN A 13 -5.45 8.10 16.15
C ASN A 13 -5.60 6.62 15.83
N ARG A 14 -4.50 5.87 15.91
CA ARG A 14 -4.51 4.41 15.74
C ARG A 14 -4.97 3.77 17.04
N LYS A 15 -5.74 2.70 16.94
CA LYS A 15 -5.99 1.84 18.11
C LYS A 15 -4.66 1.20 18.55
N PRO A 16 -4.39 1.04 19.85
CA PRO A 16 -3.23 0.30 20.30
C PRO A 16 -3.14 -1.08 19.64
N GLY A 17 -1.95 -1.47 19.19
CA GLY A 17 -1.74 -2.74 18.50
C GLY A 17 -2.19 -2.79 17.04
N THR A 18 -2.43 -1.61 16.42
CA THR A 18 -2.77 -1.52 15.00
C THR A 18 -1.82 -0.58 14.26
N LEU A 19 -1.70 -0.78 12.94
CA LEU A 19 -0.96 0.07 12.02
C LEU A 19 -1.87 0.57 10.89
N HIS A 20 -1.49 1.68 10.29
CA HIS A 20 -2.08 2.14 9.04
C HIS A 20 -1.01 2.23 7.96
N SER A 21 -1.23 1.53 6.86
CA SER A 21 -0.26 1.44 5.75
C SER A 21 -0.76 2.16 4.51
N PHE A 22 0.17 2.84 3.83
CA PHE A 22 -0.02 3.11 2.41
C PHE A 22 0.09 1.78 1.66
N PHE A 23 -0.84 1.51 0.76
CA PHE A 23 -0.85 0.29 -0.03
C PHE A 23 -0.73 0.63 -1.51
N ALA A 24 0.17 -0.04 -2.20
CA ALA A 24 0.40 0.15 -3.62
C ALA A 24 0.42 -1.19 -4.36
N LEU A 25 -0.18 -1.20 -5.54
CA LEU A 25 -0.08 -2.29 -6.50
C LEU A 25 -0.07 -1.69 -7.91
N LYS A 26 0.38 -2.47 -8.89
CA LYS A 26 0.17 -2.11 -10.29
C LYS A 26 -1.29 -2.32 -10.62
N PHE A 27 -1.99 -1.21 -10.80
CA PHE A 27 -3.44 -1.23 -11.05
C PHE A 27 -3.74 -1.36 -12.54
N HIS A 28 -4.72 -2.21 -12.86
CA HIS A 28 -5.34 -2.34 -14.17
C HIS A 28 -6.82 -1.98 -14.07
N GLU A 29 -7.36 -1.44 -15.13
CA GLU A 29 -8.80 -1.19 -15.19
C GLU A 29 -9.57 -2.52 -15.20
N GLY A 30 -10.57 -2.62 -14.31
CA GLY A 30 -11.45 -3.78 -14.20
C GLY A 30 -11.69 -4.25 -12.78
N ASP A 31 -12.56 -5.24 -12.63
CA ASP A 31 -13.01 -5.73 -11.32
C ASP A 31 -12.00 -6.68 -10.64
N GLU A 32 -11.07 -7.28 -11.41
CA GLU A 32 -10.11 -8.26 -10.87
C GLU A 32 -9.20 -7.64 -9.81
N ASP A 33 -8.69 -6.44 -10.06
CA ASP A 33 -7.82 -5.76 -9.10
C ASP A 33 -8.59 -5.30 -7.86
N ARG A 34 -9.86 -4.94 -8.00
CA ARG A 34 -10.72 -4.63 -6.85
C ARG A 34 -10.87 -5.85 -5.94
N ALA A 35 -11.22 -6.99 -6.49
CA ALA A 35 -11.37 -8.25 -5.76
C ALA A 35 -10.06 -8.67 -5.07
N LYS A 36 -8.93 -8.51 -5.75
CA LYS A 36 -7.60 -8.77 -5.21
C LYS A 36 -7.30 -7.85 -4.01
N VAL A 37 -7.55 -6.55 -4.16
CA VAL A 37 -7.35 -5.56 -3.09
C VAL A 37 -8.22 -5.89 -1.88
N GLU A 38 -9.51 -6.17 -2.08
CA GLU A 38 -10.45 -6.52 -1.00
C GLU A 38 -10.01 -7.77 -0.22
N ALA A 39 -9.53 -8.80 -0.94
CA ALA A 39 -9.05 -10.03 -0.32
C ALA A 39 -7.77 -9.81 0.50
N ILE A 40 -6.83 -9.02 -0.01
CA ILE A 40 -5.60 -8.66 0.70
C ILE A 40 -5.93 -7.76 1.89
N GLU A 41 -6.78 -6.75 1.71
CA GLU A 41 -7.20 -5.85 2.79
C GLU A 41 -7.87 -6.60 3.94
N LYS A 42 -8.73 -7.57 3.63
CA LYS A 42 -9.35 -8.43 4.64
C LYS A 42 -8.29 -9.16 5.49
N ALA A 43 -7.28 -9.74 4.85
CA ALA A 43 -6.18 -10.40 5.57
C ALA A 43 -5.35 -9.43 6.41
N LEU A 44 -5.05 -8.24 5.86
CA LEU A 44 -4.32 -7.20 6.59
C LEU A 44 -5.12 -6.66 7.78
N ASN A 45 -6.42 -6.44 7.62
CA ASN A 45 -7.30 -6.01 8.71
C ASN A 45 -7.33 -7.04 9.84
N GLU A 46 -7.37 -8.33 9.54
CA GLU A 46 -7.27 -9.41 10.53
C GLU A 46 -5.93 -9.39 11.27
N ALA A 47 -4.86 -8.97 10.60
CA ALA A 47 -3.54 -8.78 11.20
C ALA A 47 -3.40 -7.47 11.99
N GLY A 48 -4.39 -6.59 11.98
CA GLY A 48 -4.36 -5.30 12.67
C GLY A 48 -3.84 -4.13 11.80
N ILE A 49 -3.90 -4.25 10.48
CA ILE A 49 -3.45 -3.22 9.55
C ILE A 49 -4.62 -2.72 8.69
N THR A 50 -4.86 -1.42 8.73
CA THR A 50 -5.73 -0.73 7.76
C THR A 50 -4.91 -0.10 6.65
N ILE A 51 -5.50 0.14 5.48
CA ILE A 51 -4.78 0.63 4.31
C ILE A 51 -5.40 1.87 3.68
N THR A 52 -4.55 2.67 3.05
CA THR A 52 -4.93 3.71 2.09
C THR A 52 -4.37 3.35 0.72
N LEU A 53 -5.23 3.38 -0.29
CA LEU A 53 -4.91 3.07 -1.67
C LEU A 53 -5.39 4.20 -2.58
N MET A 54 -4.50 4.75 -3.40
CA MET A 54 -4.83 5.90 -4.26
C MET A 54 -5.97 5.62 -5.23
N ALA A 55 -5.95 4.48 -5.91
CA ALA A 55 -6.99 4.11 -6.87
C ALA A 55 -8.41 4.09 -6.26
N ARG A 56 -8.54 3.64 -5.00
CA ARG A 56 -9.83 3.60 -4.29
C ARG A 56 -10.16 4.91 -3.59
N ASP A 57 -9.22 5.42 -2.80
CA ASP A 57 -9.51 6.46 -1.80
C ASP A 57 -9.41 7.87 -2.41
N VAL A 58 -8.70 8.04 -3.51
CA VAL A 58 -8.53 9.31 -4.22
C VAL A 58 -9.21 9.30 -5.59
N GLU A 59 -8.87 8.33 -6.44
CA GLU A 59 -9.38 8.26 -7.81
C GLU A 59 -10.77 7.62 -7.92
N LYS A 60 -11.30 7.06 -6.80
CA LYS A 60 -12.61 6.40 -6.76
C LYS A 60 -12.78 5.36 -7.88
N TRP A 61 -11.74 4.55 -8.10
CA TRP A 61 -11.69 3.57 -9.18
C TRP A 61 -11.91 4.15 -10.58
N GLY A 62 -11.43 5.39 -10.80
CA GLY A 62 -11.55 6.11 -12.06
C GLY A 62 -12.80 7.01 -12.18
N GLU A 63 -13.64 7.08 -11.15
CA GLU A 63 -14.81 7.97 -11.11
C GLU A 63 -14.46 9.41 -10.72
N ALA A 64 -13.34 9.62 -10.01
CA ALA A 64 -12.82 10.94 -9.70
C ALA A 64 -11.62 11.29 -10.57
N GLU A 65 -11.43 12.56 -10.86
CA GLU A 65 -10.31 13.07 -11.64
C GLU A 65 -9.43 14.02 -10.82
N ILE A 66 -8.13 13.95 -11.08
CA ILE A 66 -7.17 14.86 -10.45
C ILE A 66 -7.37 16.25 -11.05
N PRO A 67 -7.55 17.30 -10.21
CA PRO A 67 -7.74 18.66 -10.68
C PRO A 67 -6.57 19.15 -11.53
N GLU A 68 -6.88 20.05 -12.48
CA GLU A 68 -5.84 20.71 -13.27
C GLU A 68 -4.76 21.35 -12.37
N GLY A 69 -3.50 21.22 -12.77
CA GLY A 69 -2.35 21.73 -12.03
C GLY A 69 -1.91 20.87 -10.83
N LYS A 70 -2.58 19.74 -10.57
CA LYS A 70 -2.18 18.76 -9.55
C LYS A 70 -1.75 17.43 -10.18
N THR A 71 -0.99 16.64 -9.43
CA THR A 71 -0.62 15.28 -9.83
C THR A 71 -0.96 14.30 -8.71
N LEU A 72 -1.30 13.06 -9.09
CA LEU A 72 -1.62 12.01 -8.12
C LEU A 72 -0.45 11.79 -7.15
N MET A 73 0.77 11.74 -7.66
CA MET A 73 1.94 11.42 -6.83
C MET A 73 2.27 12.54 -5.84
N THR A 74 2.45 13.76 -6.30
CA THR A 74 2.97 14.84 -5.46
C THR A 74 1.92 15.47 -4.55
N ASN A 75 0.66 15.50 -4.97
CA ASN A 75 -0.40 16.15 -4.22
C ASN A 75 -1.23 15.18 -3.35
N TYR A 76 -1.17 13.88 -3.62
CA TYR A 76 -2.00 12.88 -2.91
C TYR A 76 -1.18 11.74 -2.33
N ALA A 77 -0.38 11.04 -3.14
CA ALA A 77 0.34 9.84 -2.69
C ALA A 77 1.45 10.14 -1.69
N PHE A 78 2.35 11.06 -2.00
CA PHE A 78 3.45 11.43 -1.09
C PHE A 78 2.96 11.98 0.25
N PRO A 79 1.99 12.91 0.32
CA PRO A 79 1.40 13.33 1.58
C PRO A 79 0.75 12.19 2.37
N ALA A 80 0.09 11.26 1.68
CA ALA A 80 -0.49 10.08 2.33
C ALA A 80 0.58 9.16 2.92
N MET A 81 1.66 8.89 2.18
CA MET A 81 2.78 8.07 2.68
C MET A 81 3.43 8.68 3.94
N GLN A 82 3.55 10.01 4.01
CA GLN A 82 4.07 10.69 5.20
C GLN A 82 3.23 10.45 6.45
N GLN A 83 1.92 10.31 6.29
CA GLN A 83 0.96 10.13 7.38
C GLN A 83 0.78 8.65 7.79
N CYS A 84 1.16 7.70 6.94
CA CYS A 84 1.09 6.27 7.23
C CYS A 84 2.25 5.80 8.10
N ASP A 85 2.07 4.67 8.78
CA ASP A 85 3.12 4.06 9.61
C ASP A 85 4.16 3.31 8.76
N CYS A 86 3.73 2.73 7.67
CA CYS A 86 4.54 1.95 6.74
C CYS A 86 3.96 1.96 5.32
N ASN A 87 4.66 1.33 4.40
CA ASN A 87 4.21 1.12 3.03
C ASN A 87 4.20 -0.38 2.72
N ILE A 88 3.08 -0.89 2.23
CA ILE A 88 2.96 -2.26 1.71
C ILE A 88 2.84 -2.17 0.19
N ILE A 89 3.73 -2.84 -0.51
CA ILE A 89 3.76 -2.87 -1.98
C ILE A 89 3.48 -4.29 -2.46
N GLU A 90 2.40 -4.48 -3.18
CA GLU A 90 2.10 -5.72 -3.88
C GLU A 90 2.86 -5.71 -5.21
N PHE A 91 3.90 -6.54 -5.31
CA PHE A 91 4.88 -6.53 -6.39
C PHE A 91 4.87 -7.81 -7.23
N SER A 92 3.75 -8.51 -7.30
CA SER A 92 3.61 -9.66 -8.21
C SER A 92 3.79 -9.25 -9.67
N GLU A 93 3.52 -7.99 -9.97
CA GLU A 93 3.78 -7.36 -11.27
C GLU A 93 4.62 -6.09 -11.07
N LYS A 94 5.64 -5.90 -11.91
CA LYS A 94 6.53 -4.73 -11.86
C LYS A 94 5.82 -3.48 -12.40
N GLY A 95 6.11 -2.33 -11.79
CA GLY A 95 5.59 -1.04 -12.24
C GLY A 95 6.48 0.12 -11.79
N VAL A 96 6.61 1.13 -12.64
CA VAL A 96 7.41 2.34 -12.35
C VAL A 96 6.91 3.04 -11.10
N GLY A 97 5.59 3.18 -10.95
CA GLY A 97 4.98 3.82 -9.78
C GLY A 97 5.33 3.11 -8.46
N LEU A 98 5.44 1.79 -8.48
CA LEU A 98 5.83 1.00 -7.29
C LEU A 98 7.27 1.27 -6.88
N GLY A 99 8.18 1.43 -7.84
CA GLY A 99 9.57 1.82 -7.58
C GLY A 99 9.68 3.23 -7.01
N ILE A 100 8.90 4.18 -7.52
CA ILE A 100 8.82 5.55 -7.01
C ILE A 100 8.32 5.55 -5.56
N ASN A 101 7.25 4.81 -5.26
CA ASN A 101 6.72 4.67 -3.91
C ASN A 101 7.77 4.12 -2.94
N ALA A 102 8.48 3.06 -3.33
CA ALA A 102 9.53 2.47 -2.51
C ALA A 102 10.67 3.46 -2.24
N GLY A 103 11.16 4.14 -3.27
CA GLY A 103 12.23 5.13 -3.15
C GLY A 103 11.83 6.30 -2.25
N TYR A 104 10.62 6.81 -2.40
CA TYR A 104 10.12 7.89 -1.55
C TYR A 104 10.00 7.45 -0.08
N CYS A 105 9.38 6.29 0.18
CA CYS A 105 9.25 5.78 1.55
C CYS A 105 10.60 5.51 2.21
N TYR A 106 11.58 5.01 1.45
CA TYR A 106 12.94 4.85 1.94
C TYR A 106 13.56 6.19 2.34
N ALA A 107 13.41 7.22 1.50
CA ALA A 107 13.95 8.56 1.76
C ALA A 107 13.35 9.21 3.02
N ILE A 108 12.06 8.99 3.28
CA ILE A 108 11.39 9.49 4.49
C ILE A 108 11.45 8.52 5.68
N LYS A 109 12.25 7.46 5.58
CA LYS A 109 12.49 6.45 6.63
C LYS A 109 11.23 5.71 7.09
N LYS A 110 10.30 5.46 6.19
CA LYS A 110 9.13 4.60 6.44
C LYS A 110 9.47 3.14 6.10
N PRO A 111 9.13 2.18 6.97
CA PRO A 111 9.29 0.76 6.65
C PRO A 111 8.53 0.36 5.37
N ILE A 112 9.13 -0.51 4.59
CA ILE A 112 8.60 -0.99 3.32
C ILE A 112 8.46 -2.50 3.39
N PHE A 113 7.24 -3.01 3.26
CA PHE A 113 6.92 -4.43 3.20
C PHE A 113 6.49 -4.77 1.76
N VAL A 114 7.27 -5.59 1.09
CA VAL A 114 6.94 -6.07 -0.25
C VAL A 114 6.24 -7.40 -0.12
N ILE A 115 5.06 -7.51 -0.73
CA ILE A 115 4.32 -8.76 -0.83
C ILE A 115 4.22 -9.17 -2.30
N ALA A 116 4.31 -10.45 -2.59
CA ALA A 116 4.17 -10.95 -3.96
C ALA A 116 3.71 -12.42 -3.97
N LYS A 117 3.01 -12.80 -5.03
CA LYS A 117 2.69 -14.21 -5.28
C LYS A 117 3.97 -15.04 -5.33
N THR A 118 3.93 -16.22 -4.72
CA THR A 118 5.03 -17.19 -4.81
C THR A 118 5.43 -17.42 -6.26
N GLY A 119 6.73 -17.38 -6.53
CA GLY A 119 7.28 -17.52 -7.89
C GLY A 119 7.37 -16.20 -8.68
N SER A 120 6.91 -15.09 -8.13
CA SER A 120 7.09 -13.77 -8.76
C SER A 120 8.57 -13.37 -8.82
N ASP A 121 8.95 -12.72 -9.91
CA ASP A 121 10.28 -12.14 -10.09
C ASP A 121 10.37 -10.78 -9.41
N ILE A 122 10.95 -10.76 -8.21
CA ILE A 122 11.15 -9.52 -7.45
C ILE A 122 12.44 -8.85 -7.90
N SER A 123 12.34 -7.57 -8.28
CA SER A 123 13.51 -6.75 -8.60
C SER A 123 14.48 -6.68 -7.41
N THR A 124 15.76 -6.91 -7.66
CA THR A 124 16.82 -6.74 -6.65
C THR A 124 16.81 -5.32 -6.06
N THR A 125 16.54 -4.31 -6.88
CA THR A 125 16.45 -2.92 -6.43
C THR A 125 15.35 -2.73 -5.37
N ILE A 126 14.16 -3.28 -5.61
CA ILE A 126 13.04 -3.16 -4.65
C ILE A 126 13.32 -3.98 -3.38
N SER A 127 13.90 -5.17 -3.54
CA SER A 127 14.27 -6.04 -2.41
C SER A 127 15.29 -5.37 -1.49
N ASN A 128 16.22 -4.60 -2.05
CA ASN A 128 17.24 -3.88 -1.27
C ASN A 128 16.65 -2.71 -0.45
N LEU A 129 15.54 -2.15 -0.87
CA LEU A 129 14.83 -1.09 -0.13
C LEU A 129 13.84 -1.65 0.88
N ALA A 130 13.38 -2.89 0.69
CA ALA A 130 12.37 -3.51 1.54
C ALA A 130 12.91 -3.83 2.94
N THR A 131 12.11 -3.52 3.95
CA THR A 131 12.32 -4.00 5.31
C THR A 131 12.12 -5.52 5.36
N LYS A 132 11.14 -6.02 4.62
CA LYS A 132 10.85 -7.44 4.48
C LYS A 132 10.14 -7.73 3.16
N VAL A 133 10.45 -8.87 2.54
CA VAL A 133 9.73 -9.43 1.40
C VAL A 133 8.97 -10.66 1.86
N ILE A 134 7.68 -10.73 1.56
CA ILE A 134 6.78 -11.82 1.96
C ILE A 134 6.11 -12.38 0.72
N PHE A 135 6.33 -13.66 0.45
CA PHE A 135 5.61 -14.37 -0.61
C PHE A 135 4.33 -15.01 -0.06
N TYR A 136 3.29 -15.04 -0.89
CA TYR A 136 2.02 -15.64 -0.52
C TYR A 136 1.41 -16.40 -1.72
N ASP A 137 0.68 -17.47 -1.45
CA ASP A 137 -0.11 -18.20 -2.44
C ASP A 137 -1.55 -17.67 -2.45
N GLN A 138 -2.09 -17.40 -1.28
CA GLN A 138 -3.41 -16.80 -1.08
C GLN A 138 -3.36 -15.70 -0.03
N PRO A 139 -4.28 -14.73 -0.08
CA PRO A 139 -4.24 -13.57 0.83
C PRO A 139 -4.18 -13.91 2.32
N SER A 140 -4.82 -15.01 2.76
CA SER A 140 -4.77 -15.48 4.15
C SER A 140 -3.37 -15.83 4.65
N ASP A 141 -2.43 -16.14 3.74
CA ASP A 141 -1.03 -16.41 4.10
C ASP A 141 -0.31 -15.15 4.63
N LEU A 142 -0.88 -13.98 4.40
CA LEU A 142 -0.34 -12.70 4.89
C LEU A 142 -0.66 -12.44 6.37
N ILE A 143 -1.67 -13.10 6.94
CA ILE A 143 -2.17 -12.79 8.29
C ILE A 143 -1.07 -12.95 9.34
N GLU A 144 -0.46 -14.13 9.44
CA GLU A 144 0.52 -14.40 10.50
C GLU A 144 1.82 -13.58 10.35
N PRO A 145 2.42 -13.43 9.15
CA PRO A 145 3.56 -12.54 8.97
C PRO A 145 3.27 -11.09 9.39
N PHE A 146 2.11 -10.56 9.05
CA PHE A 146 1.75 -9.19 9.40
C PHE A 146 1.35 -9.03 10.87
N LYS A 147 0.76 -10.02 11.52
CA LYS A 147 0.60 -10.02 12.98
C LYS A 147 1.94 -9.89 13.70
N ALA A 148 2.95 -10.62 13.25
CA ALA A 148 4.31 -10.50 13.80
C ALA A 148 4.90 -9.10 13.58
N ILE A 149 4.73 -8.52 12.39
CA ILE A 149 5.18 -7.15 12.07
C ILE A 149 4.49 -6.12 12.97
N VAL A 150 3.17 -6.20 13.13
CA VAL A 150 2.42 -5.30 14.03
C VAL A 150 2.94 -5.38 15.46
N LYS A 151 3.17 -6.59 15.95
CA LYS A 151 3.71 -6.82 17.29
C LYS A 151 5.11 -6.22 17.47
N ASP A 152 5.99 -6.43 16.48
CA ASP A 152 7.36 -5.92 16.54
C ASP A 152 7.42 -4.40 16.40
N PHE A 153 6.53 -3.82 15.61
CA PHE A 153 6.44 -2.36 15.41
C PHE A 153 6.14 -1.62 16.72
N HIS A 154 5.31 -2.19 17.58
CA HIS A 154 4.96 -1.59 18.87
C HIS A 154 5.96 -1.86 20.00
N ARG A 155 6.98 -2.69 19.76
CA ARG A 155 8.06 -2.96 20.71
C ARG A 155 9.27 -2.06 20.54
N ALA A 156 9.38 -1.42 19.38
CA ALA A 156 10.51 -0.54 19.04
C ALA A 156 10.37 0.86 19.63
#